data_7eef96270e2454db79782568584dd2b2
#
_entry.id   7eef96270e2454db79782568584dd2b2
#
_cell.length_a   1.000
_cell.length_b   1.000
_cell.length_c   1.000
_cell.angle_alpha   90.00
_cell.angle_beta   90.00
_cell.angle_gamma   90.00
#
_symmetry.space_group_name_H-M   'P 1'
#
loop_
_entity.id
_entity.type
_entity.pdbx_description
1 polymer ?
#
loop_
_entity_poly.entity_id
_entity_poly.type
_entity_poly.pdbx_seq_one_letter_code
_entity_poly.pdbx_strand_id
1 'polypeptide(L)'
;MKSKIFNTQEVQAILDGRKTQFREVIEDISIVKMIKCETSTPNDFSKYKTGDTVFVKETFLQKDARILFEITNVRVEKLQDISDEDCIKSGIYKTLDKSGCFSSYVFTVIRPIVIDDFIYTDYYCSEFEAYEELWNSKAKEDYKWEDNPYVFVYKFERVDR
;
A
#
# COMPACT_ATOMS: atom_id res chain seq x y z
N MET A 1 15.12 16.36 -2.25
CA MET A 1 14.36 15.40 -1.39
C MET A 1 13.36 14.67 -2.27
N LYS A 2 13.24 13.34 -2.14
CA LYS A 2 12.27 12.54 -2.90
C LYS A 2 10.87 12.75 -2.33
N SER A 3 9.84 12.60 -3.18
CA SER A 3 8.43 12.69 -2.74
C SER A 3 7.61 11.55 -3.29
N LYS A 4 6.55 11.17 -2.57
CA LYS A 4 5.54 10.19 -2.97
C LYS A 4 4.16 10.79 -2.80
N ILE A 5 3.33 10.63 -3.84
CA ILE A 5 1.94 11.10 -3.83
C ILE A 5 1.05 9.97 -3.30
N PHE A 6 0.19 10.31 -2.35
CA PHE A 6 -0.84 9.45 -1.81
C PHE A 6 -2.19 10.18 -1.87
N ASN A 7 -3.27 9.44 -1.93
CA ASN A 7 -4.60 10.03 -1.77
C ASN A 7 -4.90 10.34 -0.30
N THR A 8 -5.95 11.11 -0.03
CA THR A 8 -6.33 11.54 1.32
C THR A 8 -6.48 10.37 2.30
N GLN A 9 -7.04 9.25 1.86
CA GLN A 9 -7.26 8.07 2.69
C GLN A 9 -5.97 7.35 3.05
N GLU A 10 -5.04 7.26 2.09
CA GLU A 10 -3.71 6.71 2.35
C GLU A 10 -2.92 7.61 3.30
N VAL A 11 -3.02 8.94 3.13
CA VAL A 11 -2.42 9.90 4.05
C VAL A 11 -2.97 9.70 5.47
N GLN A 12 -4.29 9.56 5.61
CA GLN A 12 -4.90 9.26 6.91
C GLN A 12 -4.42 7.92 7.47
N ALA A 13 -4.30 6.89 6.64
CA ALA A 13 -3.79 5.59 7.06
C ALA A 13 -2.32 5.64 7.53
N ILE A 14 -1.51 6.52 6.92
CA ILE A 14 -0.13 6.81 7.37
C ILE A 14 -0.14 7.52 8.72
N LEU A 15 -1.00 8.54 8.89
CA LEU A 15 -1.15 9.29 10.15
C LEU A 15 -1.61 8.40 11.29
N ASP A 16 -2.54 7.49 11.03
CA ASP A 16 -3.04 6.50 11.98
C ASP A 16 -2.03 5.37 12.29
N GLY A 17 -0.90 5.33 11.58
CA GLY A 17 0.12 4.27 11.71
C GLY A 17 -0.26 2.92 11.10
N ARG A 18 -1.38 2.84 10.37
CA ARG A 18 -1.85 1.60 9.71
C ARG A 18 -1.09 1.31 8.43
N LYS A 19 -0.80 2.34 7.62
CA LYS A 19 -0.05 2.19 6.38
C LYS A 19 1.43 2.40 6.63
N THR A 20 2.19 1.31 6.50
CA THR A 20 3.64 1.27 6.70
C THR A 20 4.39 0.71 5.50
N GLN A 21 3.68 0.42 4.41
CA GLN A 21 4.30 -0.03 3.16
C GLN A 21 3.47 0.34 1.94
N PHE A 22 4.13 0.37 0.80
CA PHE A 22 3.50 0.50 -0.51
C PHE A 22 4.25 -0.30 -1.56
N ARG A 23 3.61 -0.51 -2.71
CA ARG A 23 4.15 -1.28 -3.83
C ARG A 23 4.20 -0.44 -5.09
N GLU A 24 5.22 -0.66 -5.91
CA GLU A 24 5.35 -0.10 -7.26
C GLU A 24 5.75 -1.20 -8.25
N VAL A 25 5.14 -1.18 -9.44
CA VAL A 25 5.42 -2.16 -10.49
C VAL A 25 6.85 -2.06 -10.98
N ILE A 26 7.47 -3.21 -11.26
CA ILE A 26 8.73 -3.33 -11.97
C ILE A 26 8.41 -3.58 -13.44
N GLU A 27 8.51 -2.53 -14.25
CA GLU A 27 8.20 -2.63 -15.70
C GLU A 27 9.29 -3.39 -16.47
N ASP A 28 10.55 -3.24 -16.04
CA ASP A 28 11.68 -3.96 -16.67
C ASP A 28 11.98 -5.29 -15.97
N ILE A 29 11.54 -6.38 -16.58
CA ILE A 29 11.73 -7.74 -16.06
C ILE A 29 13.20 -8.16 -15.94
N SER A 30 14.13 -7.50 -16.66
CA SER A 30 15.56 -7.78 -16.56
C SER A 30 16.10 -7.50 -15.17
N ILE A 31 15.54 -6.49 -14.48
CA ILE A 31 15.85 -6.12 -13.09
C ILE A 31 15.58 -7.32 -12.16
N VAL A 32 14.43 -7.96 -12.33
CA VAL A 32 14.05 -9.12 -11.51
C VAL A 32 15.03 -10.27 -11.70
N LYS A 33 15.48 -10.50 -12.94
CA LYS A 33 16.47 -11.55 -13.25
C LYS A 33 17.81 -11.26 -12.56
N MET A 34 18.29 -10.01 -12.63
CA MET A 34 19.55 -9.61 -11.96
C MET A 34 19.48 -9.78 -10.45
N ILE A 35 18.38 -9.41 -9.84
CA ILE A 35 18.17 -9.57 -8.39
C ILE A 35 18.12 -11.06 -8.01
N LYS A 36 17.40 -11.89 -8.77
CA LYS A 36 17.31 -13.34 -8.52
C LYS A 36 18.64 -14.07 -8.72
N CYS A 37 19.50 -13.57 -9.59
CA CYS A 37 20.85 -14.12 -9.80
C CYS A 37 21.88 -13.59 -8.79
N GLU A 38 21.42 -12.82 -7.78
CA GLU A 38 22.28 -12.22 -6.73
C GLU A 38 23.40 -11.30 -7.27
N THR A 39 23.27 -10.84 -8.52
CA THR A 39 24.21 -9.89 -9.13
C THR A 39 23.92 -8.44 -8.72
N SER A 40 22.73 -8.20 -8.16
CA SER A 40 22.25 -6.88 -7.75
C SER A 40 21.23 -7.00 -6.64
N THR A 41 21.02 -5.91 -5.91
CA THR A 41 20.02 -5.80 -4.83
C THR A 41 18.80 -5.00 -5.30
N PRO A 42 17.64 -5.12 -4.64
CA PRO A 42 16.49 -4.25 -4.92
C PRO A 42 16.83 -2.77 -4.83
N ASN A 43 17.71 -2.37 -3.90
CA ASN A 43 18.15 -1.00 -3.74
C ASN A 43 18.89 -0.42 -4.96
N ASP A 44 19.51 -1.25 -5.80
CA ASP A 44 20.25 -0.76 -6.96
C ASP A 44 19.32 -0.15 -8.02
N PHE A 45 18.11 -0.69 -8.14
CA PHE A 45 17.14 -0.32 -9.19
C PHE A 45 15.92 0.43 -8.68
N SER A 46 15.59 0.33 -7.40
CA SER A 46 14.40 0.95 -6.84
C SER A 46 14.50 2.49 -6.84
N LYS A 47 13.36 3.13 -7.02
CA LYS A 47 13.22 4.59 -6.97
C LYS A 47 13.57 5.15 -5.58
N TYR A 48 13.11 4.48 -4.55
CA TYR A 48 13.39 4.80 -3.15
C TYR A 48 14.33 3.74 -2.59
N LYS A 49 15.35 4.16 -1.87
CA LYS A 49 16.36 3.28 -1.29
C LYS A 49 16.22 3.22 0.21
N THR A 50 16.65 2.14 0.81
CA THR A 50 16.75 2.05 2.28
C THR A 50 17.57 3.22 2.82
N GLY A 51 17.04 3.93 3.83
CA GLY A 51 17.61 5.15 4.39
C GLY A 51 17.14 6.45 3.72
N ASP A 52 16.41 6.38 2.60
CA ASP A 52 15.84 7.59 1.99
C ASP A 52 14.74 8.18 2.86
N THR A 53 14.81 9.48 3.10
CA THR A 53 13.70 10.26 3.64
C THR A 53 12.82 10.74 2.49
N VAL A 54 11.53 10.43 2.56
CA VAL A 54 10.55 10.73 1.52
C VAL A 54 9.44 11.62 2.08
N PHE A 55 9.12 12.64 1.32
CA PHE A 55 8.07 13.58 1.64
C PHE A 55 6.72 13.12 1.08
N VAL A 56 5.68 13.13 1.92
CA VAL A 56 4.31 12.79 1.51
C VAL A 56 3.66 14.00 0.86
N LYS A 57 3.16 13.80 -0.36
CA LYS A 57 2.29 14.74 -1.06
C LYS A 57 0.87 14.19 -1.15
N GLU A 58 -0.10 15.01 -0.82
CA GLU A 58 -1.51 14.66 -0.94
C GLU A 58 -2.09 15.15 -2.27
N THR A 59 -2.89 14.30 -2.94
CA THR A 59 -3.41 14.57 -4.28
C THR A 59 -4.39 15.75 -4.33
N PHE A 60 -5.21 15.93 -3.29
CA PHE A 60 -6.34 16.86 -3.30
C PHE A 60 -6.05 18.25 -2.75
N LEU A 61 -5.17 18.40 -1.80
CA LEU A 61 -5.01 19.67 -1.09
C LEU A 61 -3.82 20.49 -1.54
N GLN A 62 -2.93 19.95 -2.40
CA GLN A 62 -1.61 20.56 -2.71
C GLN A 62 -0.90 21.16 -1.47
N LYS A 63 -1.47 20.89 -0.29
CA LYS A 63 -0.88 21.25 0.99
C LYS A 63 0.15 20.18 1.32
N ASP A 64 1.35 20.62 1.52
CA ASP A 64 2.41 19.80 2.08
C ASP A 64 1.91 19.22 3.40
N ALA A 65 1.58 17.94 3.40
CA ALA A 65 1.09 17.24 4.58
C ALA A 65 2.17 17.11 5.66
N ARG A 66 3.27 17.85 5.59
CA ARG A 66 4.43 17.88 6.49
C ARG A 66 4.79 16.52 7.09
N ILE A 67 4.41 15.44 6.38
CA ILE A 67 4.68 14.07 6.78
C ILE A 67 5.93 13.62 6.06
N LEU A 68 6.89 13.15 6.85
CA LEU A 68 8.09 12.50 6.36
C LEU A 68 8.06 11.04 6.78
N PHE A 69 8.55 10.17 5.92
CA PHE A 69 8.84 8.80 6.28
C PHE A 69 10.23 8.39 5.77
N GLU A 70 10.83 7.46 6.45
CA GLU A 70 12.10 6.84 6.06
C GLU A 70 11.84 5.44 5.51
N ILE A 71 12.45 5.12 4.37
CA ILE A 71 12.42 3.78 3.81
C ILE A 71 13.31 2.86 4.64
N THR A 72 12.72 1.88 5.29
CA THR A 72 13.45 0.94 6.16
C THR A 72 13.85 -0.34 5.45
N ASN A 73 13.10 -0.73 4.40
CA ASN A 73 13.41 -1.92 3.62
C ASN A 73 12.83 -1.82 2.20
N VAL A 74 13.54 -2.44 1.25
CA VAL A 74 13.09 -2.61 -0.14
C VAL A 74 13.28 -4.07 -0.53
N ARG A 75 12.22 -4.72 -1.01
CA ARG A 75 12.26 -6.10 -1.52
C ARG A 75 11.49 -6.23 -2.83
N VAL A 76 11.65 -7.35 -3.51
CA VAL A 76 10.95 -7.70 -4.75
C VAL A 76 10.13 -8.96 -4.51
N GLU A 77 8.88 -8.92 -4.91
CA GLU A 77 7.98 -10.09 -4.89
C GLU A 77 6.97 -10.02 -6.04
N LYS A 78 6.25 -11.10 -6.28
CA LYS A 78 5.04 -11.06 -7.10
C LYS A 78 3.93 -10.33 -6.35
N LEU A 79 3.08 -9.60 -7.06
CA LEU A 79 1.99 -8.84 -6.45
C LEU A 79 1.08 -9.72 -5.58
N GLN A 80 0.73 -10.91 -6.08
CA GLN A 80 -0.17 -11.85 -5.38
C GLN A 80 0.52 -12.66 -4.27
N ASP A 81 1.84 -12.54 -4.09
CA ASP A 81 2.56 -13.12 -2.94
C ASP A 81 2.41 -12.27 -1.65
N ILE A 82 1.61 -11.22 -1.71
CA ILE A 82 1.31 -10.37 -0.55
C ILE A 82 0.65 -11.20 0.55
N SER A 83 1.09 -11.02 1.81
CA SER A 83 0.46 -11.67 2.97
C SER A 83 -0.73 -10.87 3.49
N ASP A 84 -1.60 -11.52 4.29
CA ASP A 84 -2.73 -10.88 4.99
C ASP A 84 -2.26 -9.65 5.78
N GLU A 85 -1.18 -9.81 6.55
CA GLU A 85 -0.58 -8.73 7.34
C GLU A 85 -0.12 -7.57 6.47
N ASP A 86 0.47 -7.87 5.31
CA ASP A 86 0.95 -6.85 4.38
C ASP A 86 -0.19 -6.12 3.66
N CYS A 87 -1.33 -6.77 3.44
CA CYS A 87 -2.55 -6.09 2.99
C CYS A 87 -2.97 -5.00 3.99
N ILE A 88 -3.02 -5.34 5.27
CA ILE A 88 -3.34 -4.37 6.34
C ILE A 88 -2.30 -3.25 6.40
N LYS A 89 -1.01 -3.58 6.34
CA LYS A 89 0.09 -2.59 6.32
C LYS A 89 0.11 -1.71 5.07
N SER A 90 -0.59 -2.11 4.02
CA SER A 90 -0.80 -1.30 2.82
C SER A 90 -1.92 -0.28 2.96
N GLY A 91 -2.65 -0.29 4.08
CA GLY A 91 -3.68 0.68 4.42
C GLY A 91 -5.11 0.14 4.41
N ILE A 92 -5.30 -1.18 4.20
CA ILE A 92 -6.61 -1.81 4.31
C ILE A 92 -7.11 -1.67 5.74
N TYR A 93 -8.37 -1.28 5.88
CA TYR A 93 -9.04 -1.11 7.17
C TYR A 93 -9.81 -2.37 7.53
N LYS A 94 -9.56 -2.92 8.71
CA LYS A 94 -10.26 -4.07 9.28
C LYS A 94 -11.23 -3.59 10.35
N THR A 95 -12.49 -3.95 10.25
CA THR A 95 -13.51 -3.59 11.23
C THR A 95 -14.42 -4.78 11.56
N LEU A 96 -15.09 -4.72 12.71
CA LEU A 96 -16.09 -5.72 13.07
C LEU A 96 -17.37 -5.49 12.26
N ASP A 97 -17.91 -6.58 11.70
CA ASP A 97 -19.24 -6.54 11.13
C ASP A 97 -20.29 -6.51 12.25
N LYS A 98 -20.94 -5.37 12.42
CA LYS A 98 -22.04 -5.21 13.37
C LYS A 98 -23.41 -5.51 12.79
N SER A 99 -23.50 -5.69 11.45
CA SER A 99 -24.76 -5.98 10.78
C SER A 99 -25.22 -7.43 10.96
N GLY A 100 -24.31 -8.33 11.36
CA GLY A 100 -24.56 -9.76 11.50
C GLY A 100 -24.64 -10.52 10.16
N CYS A 101 -24.33 -9.85 9.04
CA CYS A 101 -24.36 -10.46 7.71
C CYS A 101 -23.13 -11.30 7.41
N PHE A 102 -22.01 -11.03 8.09
CA PHE A 102 -20.72 -11.69 7.87
C PHE A 102 -20.11 -12.20 9.18
N SER A 103 -19.15 -13.09 9.05
CA SER A 103 -18.41 -13.62 10.19
C SER A 103 -17.45 -12.57 10.74
N SER A 104 -17.69 -12.06 11.90
CA SER A 104 -16.79 -11.28 12.79
C SER A 104 -16.07 -10.06 12.23
N TYR A 105 -15.47 -10.11 11.02
CA TYR A 105 -14.68 -9.00 10.46
C TYR A 105 -14.99 -8.76 8.99
N VAL A 106 -14.93 -7.50 8.59
CA VAL A 106 -14.98 -7.04 7.20
C VAL A 106 -13.80 -6.10 6.93
N PHE A 107 -13.43 -6.00 5.68
CA PHE A 107 -12.27 -5.25 5.20
C PHE A 107 -12.72 -4.17 4.22
N THR A 108 -12.05 -3.03 4.23
CA THR A 108 -12.38 -1.92 3.34
C THR A 108 -11.14 -1.11 2.99
N VAL A 109 -11.16 -0.50 1.82
CA VAL A 109 -10.12 0.41 1.35
C VAL A 109 -10.22 1.77 2.06
N ILE A 110 -11.43 2.15 2.45
CA ILE A 110 -11.76 3.43 3.06
C ILE A 110 -12.16 3.19 4.52
N ARG A 111 -11.82 4.12 5.42
CA ARG A 111 -12.33 4.05 6.78
C ARG A 111 -13.87 4.06 6.75
N PRO A 112 -14.54 3.03 7.29
CA PRO A 112 -15.98 2.96 7.24
C PRO A 112 -16.61 4.08 8.05
N ILE A 113 -17.66 4.68 7.49
CA ILE A 113 -18.53 5.62 8.23
C ILE A 113 -19.65 4.76 8.81
N VAL A 114 -19.77 4.73 10.12
CA VAL A 114 -20.83 4.01 10.83
C VAL A 114 -21.82 5.03 11.37
N ILE A 115 -23.06 4.96 10.89
CA ILE A 115 -24.19 5.78 11.37
C ILE A 115 -25.32 4.80 11.72
N ASP A 116 -25.82 4.89 12.95
CA ASP A 116 -26.92 4.05 13.45
C ASP A 116 -26.68 2.54 13.22
N ASP A 117 -25.45 2.07 13.47
CA ASP A 117 -24.99 0.68 13.25
C ASP A 117 -24.92 0.22 11.78
N PHE A 118 -25.16 1.10 10.82
CA PHE A 118 -24.95 0.81 9.40
C PHE A 118 -23.59 1.26 8.90
N ILE A 119 -22.94 0.39 8.10
CA ILE A 119 -21.64 0.69 7.46
C ILE A 119 -21.92 1.29 6.08
N TYR A 120 -21.49 2.54 5.88
CA TYR A 120 -21.63 3.27 4.62
C TYR A 120 -20.29 3.25 3.86
N THR A 121 -19.90 2.09 3.36
CA THR A 121 -18.75 1.92 2.48
C THR A 121 -18.80 0.54 1.84
N ASP A 122 -18.10 0.37 0.74
CA ASP A 122 -17.88 -0.95 0.17
C ASP A 122 -17.00 -1.76 1.12
N TYR A 123 -17.39 -2.99 1.38
CA TYR A 123 -16.64 -3.91 2.24
C TYR A 123 -16.42 -5.25 1.53
N TYR A 124 -15.36 -5.92 1.94
CA TYR A 124 -14.87 -7.15 1.35
C TYR A 124 -14.78 -8.23 2.41
N CYS A 125 -14.90 -9.48 2.00
CA CYS A 125 -14.84 -10.61 2.92
C CYS A 125 -13.41 -10.98 3.34
N SER A 126 -12.42 -10.50 2.58
CA SER A 126 -11.00 -10.73 2.88
C SER A 126 -10.15 -9.49 2.65
N GLU A 127 -8.98 -9.44 3.29
CA GLU A 127 -7.96 -8.42 3.08
C GLU A 127 -7.41 -8.43 1.65
N PHE A 128 -7.36 -9.58 1.00
CA PHE A 128 -6.92 -9.73 -0.39
C PHE A 128 -7.90 -9.09 -1.36
N GLU A 129 -9.21 -9.34 -1.21
CA GLU A 129 -10.24 -8.71 -2.05
C GLU A 129 -10.20 -7.18 -1.91
N ALA A 130 -10.07 -6.68 -0.69
CA ALA A 130 -9.94 -5.24 -0.44
C ALA A 130 -8.65 -4.67 -1.06
N TYR A 131 -7.54 -5.42 -0.96
CA TYR A 131 -6.28 -4.98 -1.55
C TYR A 131 -6.29 -5.04 -3.08
N GLU A 132 -6.89 -6.07 -3.68
CA GLU A 132 -7.11 -6.17 -5.13
C GLU A 132 -7.84 -4.94 -5.66
N GLU A 133 -8.93 -4.54 -5.01
CA GLU A 133 -9.68 -3.33 -5.39
C GLU A 133 -8.81 -2.06 -5.27
N LEU A 134 -8.08 -1.91 -4.15
CA LEU A 134 -7.15 -0.81 -3.96
C LEU A 134 -6.09 -0.77 -5.08
N TRP A 135 -5.51 -1.91 -5.40
CA TRP A 135 -4.50 -2.02 -6.45
C TRP A 135 -5.07 -1.67 -7.82
N ASN A 136 -6.18 -2.30 -8.20
CA ASN A 136 -6.81 -2.14 -9.50
C ASN A 136 -7.33 -0.72 -9.74
N SER A 137 -7.71 -0.01 -8.69
CA SER A 137 -8.13 1.41 -8.80
C SER A 137 -7.02 2.35 -9.26
N LYS A 138 -5.74 1.96 -9.13
CA LYS A 138 -4.57 2.80 -9.43
C LYS A 138 -3.69 2.22 -10.52
N ALA A 139 -3.74 0.91 -10.75
CA ALA A 139 -2.87 0.22 -11.69
C ALA A 139 -3.21 0.56 -13.14
N LYS A 140 -2.17 0.71 -13.97
CA LYS A 140 -2.32 0.74 -15.42
C LYS A 140 -2.90 -0.58 -15.93
N GLU A 141 -3.49 -0.57 -17.13
CA GLU A 141 -4.23 -1.72 -17.69
C GLU A 141 -3.38 -3.01 -17.74
N ASP A 142 -2.11 -2.90 -18.12
CA ASP A 142 -1.20 -4.06 -18.26
C ASP A 142 -0.63 -4.57 -16.92
N TYR A 143 -1.04 -4.00 -15.78
CA TYR A 143 -0.50 -4.31 -14.45
C TYR A 143 -1.59 -4.49 -13.40
N LYS A 144 -2.76 -4.97 -13.81
CA LYS A 144 -3.86 -5.28 -12.90
C LYS A 144 -3.50 -6.46 -11.98
N TRP A 145 -4.30 -6.70 -10.99
CA TRP A 145 -4.11 -7.80 -10.03
C TRP A 145 -3.96 -9.15 -10.73
N GLU A 146 -4.81 -9.42 -11.72
CA GLU A 146 -4.79 -10.67 -12.49
C GLU A 146 -3.49 -10.90 -13.28
N ASP A 147 -2.81 -9.83 -13.70
CA ASP A 147 -1.53 -9.91 -14.42
C ASP A 147 -0.38 -10.32 -13.50
N ASN A 148 -0.58 -10.21 -12.19
CA ASN A 148 0.38 -10.58 -11.15
C ASN A 148 1.81 -10.11 -11.43
N PRO A 149 2.04 -8.80 -11.64
CA PRO A 149 3.34 -8.27 -11.97
C PRO A 149 4.34 -8.43 -10.81
N TYR A 150 5.64 -8.35 -11.12
CA TYR A 150 6.64 -8.13 -10.09
C TYR A 150 6.59 -6.69 -9.57
N VAL A 151 6.77 -6.53 -8.27
CA VAL A 151 6.71 -5.23 -7.60
C VAL A 151 7.90 -5.02 -6.68
N PHE A 152 8.35 -3.77 -6.57
CA PHE A 152 9.10 -3.33 -5.41
C PHE A 152 8.14 -3.13 -4.25
N VAL A 153 8.47 -3.70 -3.11
CA VAL A 153 7.77 -3.48 -1.84
C VAL A 153 8.65 -2.59 -0.98
N TYR A 154 8.15 -1.40 -0.68
CA TYR A 154 8.80 -0.42 0.18
C TYR A 154 8.16 -0.46 1.56
N LYS A 155 8.94 -0.83 2.57
CA LYS A 155 8.56 -0.66 3.97
C LYS A 155 9.10 0.67 4.46
N PHE A 156 8.32 1.39 5.25
CA PHE A 156 8.71 2.68 5.77
C PHE A 156 8.22 2.91 7.21
N GLU A 157 8.86 3.85 7.88
CA GLU A 157 8.47 4.35 9.19
C GLU A 157 8.32 5.87 9.15
N ARG A 158 7.29 6.39 9.81
CA ARG A 158 7.08 7.84 9.90
C ARG A 158 8.18 8.46 10.74
N VAL A 159 8.74 9.58 10.25
CA VAL A 159 9.72 10.39 10.97
C VAL A 159 9.00 11.59 11.56
N ASP A 160 8.84 11.62 12.87
CA ASP A 160 8.34 12.79 13.58
C ASP A 160 9.50 13.78 13.79
N ARG A 161 9.36 14.95 13.21
CA ARG A 161 10.30 16.07 13.42
C ARG A 161 9.60 17.22 14.13
#